data_24b2444216a9a508c55622852d4b55eb
#
_entry.id   24b2444216a9a508c55622852d4b55eb
#
_cell.length_a   1.000
_cell.length_b   1.000
_cell.length_c   1.000
_cell.angle_alpha   90.00
_cell.angle_beta   90.00
_cell.angle_gamma   90.00
#
_symmetry.space_group_name_H-M   'P 1'
#
loop_
_entity.id
_entity.type
_entity.pdbx_description
1 polymer ?
#
loop_
_entity_poly.entity_id
_entity_poly.type
_entity_poly.pdbx_seq_one_letter_code
_entity_poly.pdbx_strand_id
1 'polypeptide(L)'
;MKEKLKKIPQPLQKQIIIKYGATLASSLLMTVSLLLERSLYLSLSFLIFFAFFGFSATQLLYRAAAGQFVVLRGQCTRLEKTPIRRHIRTLYLWADPHAVKVQILGKLRNVDAGDTVVVYVSDNTPVYESEGWQQLSTYWAIDILKGANRHDGK
;
A
#
# COMPACT_ATOMS: atom_id res chain seq x y z
N MET A 1 10.09 -20.60 7.84
CA MET A 1 9.11 -19.67 7.25
C MET A 1 8.71 -18.55 8.22
N LYS A 2 8.39 -18.84 9.49
CA LYS A 2 8.00 -17.85 10.51
C LYS A 2 9.06 -16.76 10.80
N GLU A 3 10.35 -17.07 10.76
CA GLU A 3 11.42 -16.09 11.00
C GLU A 3 11.57 -15.07 9.87
N LYS A 4 11.34 -15.47 8.61
CA LYS A 4 11.36 -14.55 7.46
C LYS A 4 10.19 -13.57 7.48
N LEU A 5 9.01 -14.00 7.94
CA LEU A 5 7.85 -13.13 8.11
C LEU A 5 8.05 -12.06 9.20
N LYS A 6 8.83 -12.39 10.25
CA LYS A 6 9.13 -11.45 11.35
C LYS A 6 10.02 -10.29 10.93
N LYS A 7 10.77 -10.44 9.82
CA LYS A 7 11.63 -9.40 9.24
C LYS A 7 10.88 -8.43 8.32
N ILE A 8 9.64 -8.76 7.93
CA ILE A 8 8.84 -7.92 7.05
C ILE A 8 8.22 -6.78 7.89
N PRO A 9 8.30 -5.52 7.44
CA PRO A 9 7.66 -4.39 8.13
C PRO A 9 6.16 -4.59 8.30
N GLN A 10 5.62 -4.17 9.44
CA GLN A 10 4.19 -4.33 9.78
C GLN A 10 3.23 -3.82 8.69
N PRO A 11 3.46 -2.66 8.04
CA PRO A 11 2.58 -2.17 6.98
C PRO A 11 2.51 -3.12 5.78
N LEU A 12 3.62 -3.75 5.40
CA LEU A 12 3.66 -4.74 4.33
C LEU A 12 2.95 -6.04 4.74
N GLN A 13 3.11 -6.48 6.00
CA GLN A 13 2.38 -7.65 6.52
C GLN A 13 0.86 -7.43 6.42
N LYS A 14 0.34 -6.25 6.79
CA LYS A 14 -1.07 -5.92 6.66
C LYS A 14 -1.57 -6.03 5.22
N GLN A 15 -0.80 -5.53 4.26
CA GLN A 15 -1.14 -5.64 2.83
C GLN A 15 -1.19 -7.09 2.35
N ILE A 16 -0.22 -7.91 2.78
CA ILE A 16 -0.18 -9.34 2.47
C ILE A 16 -1.42 -10.05 3.04
N ILE A 17 -1.76 -9.78 4.30
CA ILE A 17 -2.93 -10.37 4.97
C ILE A 17 -4.22 -9.99 4.25
N ILE A 18 -4.38 -8.73 3.86
CA ILE A 18 -5.57 -8.26 3.12
C ILE A 18 -5.71 -9.00 1.79
N LYS A 19 -4.61 -9.15 1.03
CA LYS A 19 -4.63 -9.85 -0.26
C LYS A 19 -4.94 -11.34 -0.11
N TYR A 20 -4.35 -12.02 0.88
CA TYR A 20 -4.70 -13.43 1.16
C TYR A 20 -6.14 -13.57 1.66
N GLY A 21 -6.62 -12.62 2.48
CA GLY A 21 -8.04 -12.58 2.88
C GLY A 21 -8.98 -12.47 1.69
N ALA A 22 -8.67 -11.61 0.72
CA ALA A 22 -9.43 -11.50 -0.53
C ALA A 22 -9.38 -12.80 -1.35
N THR A 23 -8.23 -13.49 -1.40
CA THR A 23 -8.07 -14.79 -2.06
C THR A 23 -8.96 -15.85 -1.42
N LEU A 24 -8.96 -15.94 -0.08
CA LEU A 24 -9.81 -16.87 0.66
C LEU A 24 -11.29 -16.57 0.47
N ALA A 25 -11.69 -15.30 0.50
CA ALA A 25 -13.08 -14.89 0.24
C ALA A 25 -13.52 -15.28 -1.17
N SER A 26 -12.68 -15.07 -2.18
CA SER A 26 -12.96 -15.47 -3.57
C SER A 26 -13.09 -16.99 -3.71
N SER A 27 -12.26 -17.78 -3.02
CA SER A 27 -12.36 -19.24 -3.00
C SER A 27 -13.67 -19.73 -2.39
N LEU A 28 -14.07 -19.11 -1.27
CA LEU A 28 -15.31 -19.45 -0.57
C LEU A 28 -16.54 -19.12 -1.45
N LEU A 29 -16.56 -17.95 -2.07
CA LEU A 29 -17.63 -17.55 -2.97
C LEU A 29 -17.71 -18.46 -4.20
N MET A 30 -16.57 -18.88 -4.75
CA MET A 30 -16.52 -19.86 -5.85
C MET A 30 -17.17 -21.19 -5.43
N THR A 31 -16.81 -21.70 -4.24
CA THR A 31 -17.37 -22.96 -3.72
C THR A 31 -18.88 -22.85 -3.50
N VAL A 32 -19.33 -21.75 -2.89
CA VAL A 32 -20.77 -21.51 -2.66
C VAL A 32 -21.53 -21.42 -3.98
N SER A 33 -21.01 -20.70 -4.97
CA SER A 33 -21.63 -20.57 -6.29
C SER A 33 -21.76 -21.92 -7.01
N LEU A 34 -20.76 -22.79 -6.90
CA LEU A 34 -20.82 -24.14 -7.48
C LEU A 34 -21.86 -25.04 -6.78
N LEU A 35 -21.97 -24.96 -5.46
CA LEU A 35 -22.85 -25.82 -4.68
C LEU A 35 -24.32 -25.40 -4.76
N LEU A 36 -24.61 -24.09 -4.69
CA LEU A 36 -25.98 -23.57 -4.63
C LEU A 36 -26.58 -23.34 -6.02
N GLU A 37 -25.86 -22.66 -6.89
CA GLU A 37 -26.42 -22.18 -8.16
C GLU A 37 -26.06 -23.06 -9.35
N ARG A 38 -25.07 -23.95 -9.20
CA ARG A 38 -24.50 -24.74 -10.32
C ARG A 38 -24.13 -23.88 -11.53
N SER A 39 -23.90 -22.58 -11.33
CA SER A 39 -23.59 -21.62 -12.38
C SER A 39 -22.09 -21.61 -12.66
N LEU A 40 -21.70 -22.17 -13.81
CA LEU A 40 -20.31 -22.18 -14.26
C LEU A 40 -19.78 -20.76 -14.54
N TYR A 41 -20.64 -19.85 -15.01
CA TYR A 41 -20.22 -18.47 -15.32
C TYR A 41 -19.83 -17.68 -14.09
N LEU A 42 -20.62 -17.78 -13.00
CA LEU A 42 -20.30 -17.11 -11.74
C LEU A 42 -19.04 -17.71 -11.10
N SER A 43 -18.92 -19.02 -11.07
CA SER A 43 -17.74 -19.68 -10.51
C SER A 43 -16.46 -19.36 -11.28
N LEU A 44 -16.53 -19.22 -12.63
CA LEU A 44 -15.40 -18.79 -13.45
C LEU A 44 -14.94 -17.37 -13.10
N SER A 45 -15.87 -16.46 -12.86
CA SER A 45 -15.55 -15.08 -12.42
C SER A 45 -14.78 -15.08 -11.10
N PHE A 46 -15.24 -15.84 -10.10
CA PHE A 46 -14.55 -15.97 -8.82
C PHE A 46 -13.19 -16.66 -8.94
N LEU A 47 -13.04 -17.61 -9.87
CA LEU A 47 -11.76 -18.26 -10.17
C LEU A 47 -10.73 -17.24 -10.69
N ILE A 48 -11.14 -16.31 -11.55
CA ILE A 48 -10.27 -15.24 -12.05
C ILE A 48 -9.82 -14.34 -10.89
N PHE A 49 -10.72 -13.92 -10.01
CA PHE A 49 -10.36 -13.13 -8.83
C PHE A 49 -9.42 -13.90 -7.90
N PHE A 50 -9.70 -15.18 -7.64
CA PHE A 50 -8.85 -16.05 -6.84
C PHE A 50 -7.42 -16.12 -7.41
N ALA A 51 -7.29 -16.37 -8.71
CA ALA A 51 -5.99 -16.43 -9.37
C ALA A 51 -5.25 -15.09 -9.31
N PHE A 52 -5.95 -13.97 -9.58
CA PHE A 52 -5.38 -12.63 -9.57
C PHE A 52 -4.88 -12.22 -8.17
N PHE A 53 -5.73 -12.35 -7.14
CA PHE A 53 -5.36 -11.98 -5.78
C PHE A 53 -4.32 -12.94 -5.20
N GLY A 54 -4.42 -14.24 -5.47
CA GLY A 54 -3.46 -15.24 -5.04
C GLY A 54 -2.07 -15.01 -5.63
N PHE A 55 -1.99 -14.77 -6.93
CA PHE A 55 -0.73 -14.44 -7.59
C PHE A 55 -0.13 -13.13 -7.06
N SER A 56 -0.96 -12.09 -6.95
CA SER A 56 -0.53 -10.79 -6.42
C SER A 56 -0.06 -10.86 -4.96
N ALA A 57 -0.72 -11.66 -4.11
CA ALA A 57 -0.33 -11.87 -2.73
C ALA A 57 1.01 -12.62 -2.62
N THR A 58 1.16 -13.68 -3.40
CA THR A 58 2.37 -14.52 -3.42
C THR A 58 3.57 -13.72 -3.94
N GLN A 59 3.38 -12.95 -5.00
CA GLN A 59 4.43 -12.09 -5.55
C GLN A 59 4.88 -11.02 -4.54
N LEU A 60 3.93 -10.37 -3.85
CA LEU A 60 4.26 -9.40 -2.82
C LEU A 60 5.00 -10.04 -1.65
N LEU A 61 4.54 -11.21 -1.18
CA LEU A 61 5.19 -11.95 -0.11
C LEU A 61 6.63 -12.35 -0.49
N TYR A 62 6.81 -12.88 -1.71
CA TYR A 62 8.13 -13.30 -2.21
C TYR A 62 9.10 -12.12 -2.25
N ARG A 63 8.70 -11.00 -2.87
CA ARG A 63 9.54 -9.79 -2.96
C ARG A 63 9.83 -9.18 -1.60
N ALA A 64 8.82 -9.10 -0.70
CA ALA A 64 9.01 -8.60 0.65
C ALA A 64 9.95 -9.50 1.47
N ALA A 65 9.86 -10.83 1.32
CA ALA A 65 10.75 -11.79 1.99
C ALA A 65 12.17 -11.79 1.42
N ALA A 66 12.33 -11.47 0.12
CA ALA A 66 13.62 -11.29 -0.53
C ALA A 66 14.29 -9.93 -0.23
N GLY A 67 13.57 -9.01 0.46
CA GLY A 67 14.07 -7.67 0.75
C GLY A 67 14.13 -6.75 -0.48
N GLN A 68 13.41 -7.08 -1.55
CA GLN A 68 13.36 -6.32 -2.80
C GLN A 68 12.41 -5.12 -2.67
N PHE A 69 12.66 -4.28 -1.69
CA PHE A 69 11.91 -3.04 -1.48
C PHE A 69 12.82 -1.92 -0.98
N VAL A 70 12.48 -0.71 -1.36
CA VAL A 70 13.14 0.51 -0.91
C VAL A 70 12.23 1.18 0.11
N VAL A 71 12.84 1.65 1.20
CA VAL A 71 12.16 2.39 2.25
C VAL A 71 12.52 3.86 2.12
N LEU A 72 11.56 4.66 1.70
CA LEU A 72 11.69 6.10 1.63
C LEU A 72 11.14 6.71 2.92
N ARG A 73 11.99 7.38 3.69
CA ARG A 73 11.60 8.14 4.87
C ARG A 73 11.72 9.62 4.56
N GLY A 74 10.64 10.35 4.73
CA GLY A 74 10.63 11.78 4.51
C GLY A 74 9.69 12.49 5.45
N GLN A 75 9.96 13.77 5.69
CA GLN A 75 9.07 14.63 6.44
C GLN A 75 8.01 15.21 5.50
N CYS A 76 6.74 15.14 5.89
CA CYS A 76 5.66 15.70 5.12
C CYS A 76 5.72 17.23 5.17
N THR A 77 6.02 17.87 4.04
CA THR A 77 6.07 19.33 3.94
C THR A 77 4.72 19.92 3.52
N ARG A 78 4.02 19.26 2.62
CA ARG A 78 2.74 19.74 2.07
C ARG A 78 1.82 18.58 1.75
N LEU A 79 0.51 18.84 1.89
CA LEU A 79 -0.57 17.91 1.61
C LEU A 79 -1.53 18.52 0.60
N GLU A 80 -1.83 17.80 -0.47
CA GLU A 80 -2.91 18.17 -1.37
C GLU A 80 -4.13 17.30 -1.12
N LYS A 81 -5.26 17.94 -0.82
CA LYS A 81 -6.53 17.28 -0.57
C LYS A 81 -7.47 17.49 -1.78
N THR A 82 -8.30 16.49 -2.07
CA THR A 82 -9.36 16.64 -3.07
C THR A 82 -10.40 17.64 -2.58
N PRO A 83 -10.90 18.55 -3.46
CA PRO A 83 -11.79 19.63 -3.05
C PRO A 83 -13.13 19.11 -2.49
N ILE A 84 -13.69 18.03 -3.03
CA ILE A 84 -15.02 17.53 -2.69
C ILE A 84 -15.00 16.65 -1.44
N ARG A 85 -14.08 15.67 -1.37
CA ARG A 85 -14.06 14.65 -0.30
C ARG A 85 -12.98 14.88 0.76
N ARG A 86 -12.18 15.94 0.64
CA ARG A 86 -11.05 16.26 1.52
C ARG A 86 -10.10 15.08 1.79
N HIS A 87 -10.06 14.09 0.85
CA HIS A 87 -9.09 13.02 0.93
C HIS A 87 -7.74 13.51 0.45
N ILE A 88 -6.69 13.04 1.10
CA ILE A 88 -5.31 13.33 0.70
C ILE A 88 -5.09 12.64 -0.63
N ARG A 89 -4.74 13.44 -1.67
CA ARG A 89 -4.45 12.98 -3.02
C ARG A 89 -2.95 12.86 -3.25
N THR A 90 -2.20 13.82 -2.72
CA THR A 90 -0.76 13.91 -2.95
C THR A 90 -0.06 14.30 -1.66
N LEU A 91 1.06 13.63 -1.37
CA LEU A 91 1.97 13.94 -0.30
C LEU A 91 3.27 14.49 -0.89
N TYR A 92 3.75 15.59 -0.35
CA TYR A 92 5.06 16.14 -0.64
C TYR A 92 5.98 15.81 0.54
N LEU A 93 6.97 14.97 0.28
CA LEU A 93 7.90 14.48 1.28
C LEU A 93 9.28 15.07 1.00
N TRP A 94 9.93 15.57 2.04
CA TRP A 94 11.33 15.93 2.01
C TRP A 94 12.14 14.75 2.57
N ALA A 95 12.84 14.07 1.69
CA ALA A 95 13.74 12.95 2.01
C ALA A 95 15.14 13.36 1.53
N ASP A 96 15.92 14.00 2.39
CA ASP A 96 17.23 14.57 2.06
C ASP A 96 18.14 13.56 1.33
N PRO A 97 18.71 13.90 0.16
CA PRO A 97 18.66 15.19 -0.56
C PRO A 97 17.50 15.36 -1.56
N HIS A 98 16.54 14.45 -1.62
CA HIS A 98 15.52 14.42 -2.66
C HIS A 98 14.15 14.85 -2.13
N ALA A 99 13.46 15.64 -2.95
CA ALA A 99 12.06 15.99 -2.74
C ALA A 99 11.18 14.99 -3.50
N VAL A 100 10.31 14.27 -2.78
CA VAL A 100 9.50 13.18 -3.33
C VAL A 100 8.02 13.53 -3.28
N LYS A 101 7.34 13.41 -4.42
CA LYS A 101 5.90 13.58 -4.58
C LYS A 101 5.25 12.21 -4.69
N VAL A 102 4.42 11.84 -3.70
CA VAL A 102 3.76 10.54 -3.64
C VAL A 102 2.28 10.70 -3.93
N GLN A 103 1.78 10.05 -4.97
CA GLN A 103 0.35 9.97 -5.25
C GLN A 103 -0.32 8.91 -4.36
N ILE A 104 -1.34 9.31 -3.59
CA ILE A 104 -2.05 8.41 -2.69
C ILE A 104 -3.17 7.69 -3.43
N LEU A 105 -3.06 6.37 -3.55
CA LEU A 105 -4.02 5.49 -4.22
C LEU A 105 -5.19 5.07 -3.33
N GLY A 106 -5.08 5.30 -2.02
CA GLY A 106 -6.07 4.88 -1.04
C GLY A 106 -6.51 5.99 -0.10
N LYS A 107 -7.31 5.64 0.89
CA LYS A 107 -7.76 6.55 1.94
C LYS A 107 -6.70 6.65 3.03
N LEU A 108 -5.90 7.71 2.99
CA LEU A 108 -4.96 8.03 4.06
C LEU A 108 -5.64 8.98 5.06
N ARG A 109 -5.56 8.66 6.35
CA ARG A 109 -6.15 9.46 7.43
C ARG A 109 -5.05 9.92 8.39
N ASN A 110 -5.28 11.06 9.02
CA ASN A 110 -4.46 11.56 10.13
C ASN A 110 -2.98 11.79 9.79
N VAL A 111 -2.72 12.39 8.63
CA VAL A 111 -1.39 12.91 8.27
C VAL A 111 -1.46 14.43 8.31
N ASP A 112 -0.52 15.02 9.03
CA ASP A 112 -0.36 16.46 9.11
C ASP A 112 1.02 16.86 8.56
N ALA A 113 1.17 18.14 8.19
CA ALA A 113 2.46 18.67 7.83
C ALA A 113 3.41 18.60 9.03
N GLY A 114 4.62 18.11 8.80
CA GLY A 114 5.60 17.85 9.86
C GLY A 114 5.68 16.38 10.31
N ASP A 115 4.69 15.54 9.99
CA ASP A 115 4.77 14.12 10.30
C ASP A 115 5.84 13.42 9.45
N THR A 116 6.50 12.43 10.02
CA THR A 116 7.43 11.58 9.28
C THR A 116 6.64 10.46 8.60
N VAL A 117 6.73 10.40 7.29
CA VAL A 117 6.08 9.38 6.47
C VAL A 117 7.11 8.40 5.94
N VAL A 118 6.80 7.12 6.09
CA VAL A 118 7.62 6.01 5.58
C VAL A 118 6.85 5.34 4.46
N VAL A 119 7.41 5.39 3.25
CA VAL A 119 6.81 4.80 2.04
C VAL A 119 7.63 3.58 1.63
N TYR A 120 6.95 2.45 1.46
CA TYR A 120 7.54 1.19 0.99
C TYR A 120 7.23 1.03 -0.49
N VAL A 121 8.27 1.04 -1.31
CA VAL A 121 8.17 0.92 -2.77
C VAL A 121 8.96 -0.28 -3.27
N SER A 122 8.60 -0.79 -4.45
CA SER A 122 9.43 -1.80 -5.12
C SER A 122 10.76 -1.18 -5.55
N ASP A 123 11.82 -1.98 -5.54
CA ASP A 123 13.11 -1.63 -6.13
C ASP A 123 13.02 -1.24 -7.61
N ASN A 124 12.03 -1.82 -8.32
CA ASN A 124 11.77 -1.56 -9.75
C ASN A 124 10.68 -0.50 -9.98
N THR A 125 10.30 0.29 -8.96
CA THR A 125 9.29 1.33 -9.15
C THR A 125 9.86 2.46 -10.01
N PRO A 126 9.22 2.80 -11.14
CA PRO A 126 9.66 3.92 -11.95
C PRO A 126 9.49 5.23 -11.19
N VAL A 127 10.55 6.00 -11.14
CA VAL A 127 10.58 7.33 -10.56
C VAL A 127 10.61 8.33 -11.72
N TYR A 128 9.62 9.20 -11.76
CA TYR A 128 9.56 10.26 -12.76
C TYR A 128 10.00 11.57 -12.12
N GLU A 129 10.90 12.29 -12.80
CA GLU A 129 11.29 13.62 -12.35
C GLU A 129 10.41 14.67 -13.03
N SER A 130 9.73 15.50 -12.24
CA SER A 130 8.89 16.59 -12.72
C SER A 130 9.00 17.77 -11.77
N GLU A 131 9.35 18.92 -12.31
CA GLU A 131 9.42 20.21 -11.58
C GLU A 131 10.37 20.17 -10.35
N GLY A 132 11.46 19.39 -10.42
CA GLY A 132 12.40 19.23 -9.32
C GLY A 132 11.90 18.27 -8.21
N TRP A 133 10.80 17.57 -8.45
CA TRP A 133 10.26 16.52 -7.56
C TRP A 133 10.39 15.15 -8.20
N GLN A 134 10.80 14.19 -7.41
CA GLN A 134 10.72 12.78 -7.79
C GLN A 134 9.30 12.27 -7.55
N GLN A 135 8.57 12.01 -8.62
CA GLN A 135 7.18 11.54 -8.54
C GLN A 135 7.12 10.02 -8.44
N LEU A 136 6.47 9.55 -7.38
CA LEU A 136 6.12 8.15 -7.16
C LEU A 136 4.62 7.95 -7.37
N SER A 137 4.26 7.14 -8.37
CA SER A 137 2.85 6.82 -8.68
C SER A 137 2.37 5.52 -8.03
N THR A 138 3.29 4.64 -7.66
CA THR A 138 2.97 3.33 -7.08
C THR A 138 3.79 3.06 -5.82
N TYR A 139 3.14 2.50 -4.81
CA TYR A 139 3.77 2.07 -3.57
C TYR A 139 3.05 0.83 -3.02
N TRP A 140 3.73 0.06 -2.18
CA TRP A 140 3.13 -1.11 -1.54
C TRP A 140 2.43 -0.76 -0.23
N ALA A 141 3.08 0.05 0.61
CA ALA A 141 2.53 0.47 1.88
C ALA A 141 3.05 1.84 2.30
N ILE A 142 2.27 2.52 3.14
CA ILE A 142 2.67 3.77 3.79
C ILE A 142 2.50 3.59 5.30
N ASP A 143 3.48 4.05 6.05
CA ASP A 143 3.42 4.19 7.50
C ASP A 143 3.61 5.65 7.91
N ILE A 144 2.96 6.05 9.01
CA ILE A 144 2.99 7.42 9.50
C ILE A 144 3.54 7.37 10.92
N LEU A 145 4.71 7.93 11.09
CA LEU A 145 5.31 8.16 12.39
C LEU A 145 4.97 9.59 12.81
N LYS A 146 4.07 9.74 13.75
CA LYS A 146 3.72 11.07 14.27
C LYS A 146 4.94 11.71 14.88
N GLY A 147 5.26 12.93 14.43
CA GLY A 147 6.33 13.72 15.01
C GLY A 147 6.04 13.99 16.49
N ALA A 148 7.07 13.91 17.33
CA ALA A 148 6.99 14.07 18.78
C ALA A 148 6.53 15.48 19.24
N ASN A 149 6.24 16.41 18.32
CA ASN A 149 5.86 17.80 18.60
C ASN A 149 4.36 18.06 18.54
N ARG A 150 3.54 17.11 18.99
CA ARG A 150 2.15 17.48 19.30
C ARG A 150 2.15 18.09 20.71
N HIS A 151 2.37 19.39 20.82
CA HIS A 151 1.85 20.15 21.96
C HIS A 151 0.33 19.93 21.96
N ASP A 152 -0.15 19.11 22.90
CA ASP A 152 -1.56 19.05 23.27
C ASP A 152 -1.91 20.44 23.82
N GLY A 153 -2.30 21.32 22.90
CA GLY A 153 -2.98 22.57 23.23
C GLY A 153 -4.37 22.20 23.74
N LYS A 154 -4.52 22.18 25.05
CA LYS A 154 -5.81 22.27 25.74
C LYS A 154 -6.48 23.60 25.41
#